data_9973ca70796c8c51e39da647f22f8a63
#
_entry.id   9973ca70796c8c51e39da647f22f8a63
#
_cell.length_a   1.000
_cell.length_b   1.000
_cell.length_c   1.000
_cell.angle_alpha   90.00
_cell.angle_beta   90.00
_cell.angle_gamma   90.00
#
_symmetry.space_group_name_H-M   'P 1'
#
loop_
_entity.id
_entity.type
_entity.pdbx_description
1 polymer ?
#
loop_
_entity_poly.entity_id
_entity_poly.type
_entity_poly.pdbx_seq_one_letter_code
_entity_poly.pdbx_strand_id
1 'polypeptide(L)'
;MKIRRDDTVIVISGKDRGKTGKVTRVDPVKERVYIEGLNMIKRHERPRQVPGSQRAQTVGGVIERPGPIHVSNVALLDPKDRRPTRVGVERVEGKSFRVARRSKQRID
;
A
#
# COMPACT_ATOMS: atom_id res chain seq x y z
N MET A 1 -6.70 -5.72 9.93
CA MET A 1 -6.78 -5.05 8.60
C MET A 1 -6.94 -6.09 7.52
N LYS A 2 -7.90 -5.91 6.65
CA LYS A 2 -8.23 -6.90 5.59
C LYS A 2 -7.37 -6.75 4.34
N ILE A 3 -6.70 -5.62 4.14
CA ILE A 3 -5.76 -5.40 3.06
C ILE A 3 -4.38 -5.85 3.52
N ARG A 4 -3.69 -6.60 2.68
CA ARG A 4 -2.38 -7.17 2.97
C ARG A 4 -1.35 -6.73 1.94
N ARG A 5 -0.08 -6.90 2.28
CA ARG A 5 1.03 -6.73 1.35
C ARG A 5 0.82 -7.58 0.10
N ASP A 6 1.18 -7.04 -1.04
CA ASP A 6 1.05 -7.62 -2.38
C ASP A 6 -0.36 -7.60 -2.97
N ASP A 7 -1.35 -7.07 -2.24
CA ASP A 7 -2.69 -6.88 -2.80
C ASP A 7 -2.69 -5.78 -3.86
N THR A 8 -3.50 -5.97 -4.88
CA THR A 8 -3.78 -4.91 -5.85
C THR A 8 -5.01 -4.13 -5.40
N VAL A 9 -4.84 -2.83 -5.22
CA VAL A 9 -5.88 -1.94 -4.71
C VAL A 9 -6.10 -0.74 -5.62
N ILE A 10 -7.23 -0.10 -5.45
CA ILE A 10 -7.55 1.17 -6.11
C ILE A 10 -7.78 2.24 -5.05
N VAL A 11 -7.29 3.44 -5.30
CA VAL A 11 -7.54 4.59 -4.43
C VAL A 11 -8.92 5.16 -4.76
N ILE A 12 -9.77 5.27 -3.74
CA ILE A 12 -11.16 5.69 -3.91
C ILE A 12 -11.41 7.14 -3.50
N SER A 13 -10.46 7.77 -2.82
CA SER A 13 -10.55 9.18 -2.46
C SER A 13 -9.16 9.80 -2.31
N GLY A 14 -9.07 11.11 -2.42
CA GLY A 14 -7.83 11.88 -2.32
C GLY A 14 -7.23 12.22 -3.68
N LYS A 15 -6.00 12.73 -3.67
CA LYS A 15 -5.31 13.21 -4.88
C LYS A 15 -5.05 12.11 -5.93
N ASP A 16 -4.91 10.87 -5.49
CA ASP A 16 -4.62 9.74 -6.38
C ASP A 16 -5.85 8.90 -6.71
N ARG A 17 -7.04 9.46 -6.49
CA ARG A 17 -8.31 8.78 -6.77
C ARG A 17 -8.34 8.18 -8.17
N GLY A 18 -8.76 6.93 -8.24
CA GLY A 18 -8.87 6.19 -9.50
C GLY A 18 -7.60 5.46 -9.93
N LYS A 19 -6.48 5.72 -9.27
CA LYS A 19 -5.23 5.02 -9.56
C LYS A 19 -5.18 3.68 -8.85
N THR A 20 -4.57 2.71 -9.51
CA THR A 20 -4.39 1.36 -8.98
C THR A 20 -2.92 1.09 -8.71
N GLY A 21 -2.66 0.19 -7.80
CA GLY A 21 -1.29 -0.20 -7.50
C GLY A 21 -1.23 -1.37 -6.56
N LYS A 22 -0.02 -1.85 -6.34
CA LYS A 22 0.26 -2.97 -5.46
C LYS A 22 0.70 -2.46 -4.09
N VAL A 23 0.12 -3.03 -3.04
CA VAL A 23 0.50 -2.70 -1.66
C VAL A 23 1.89 -3.23 -1.37
N THR A 24 2.80 -2.34 -1.00
CA THR A 24 4.18 -2.72 -0.68
C THR A 24 4.39 -2.91 0.81
N ARG A 25 3.63 -2.19 1.63
CA ARG A 25 3.73 -2.24 3.09
C ARG A 25 2.39 -1.92 3.73
N VAL A 26 2.15 -2.52 4.88
CA VAL A 26 0.95 -2.29 5.69
C VAL A 26 1.37 -1.90 7.10
N ASP A 27 0.73 -0.86 7.65
CA ASP A 27 0.87 -0.46 9.05
C ASP A 27 -0.50 -0.61 9.74
N PRO A 28 -0.78 -1.75 10.36
CA PRO A 28 -2.10 -2.00 10.96
C PRO A 28 -2.36 -1.15 12.20
N VAL A 29 -1.34 -0.72 12.90
CA VAL A 29 -1.50 0.12 14.10
C VAL A 29 -2.05 1.50 13.75
N LYS A 30 -1.52 2.11 12.69
CA LYS A 30 -1.96 3.42 12.20
C LYS A 30 -3.03 3.32 11.12
N GLU A 31 -3.43 2.11 10.74
CA GLU A 31 -4.40 1.85 9.67
C GLU A 31 -4.01 2.50 8.35
N ARG A 32 -2.76 2.36 7.97
CA ARG A 32 -2.19 2.94 6.76
C ARG A 32 -1.59 1.90 5.87
N VAL A 33 -1.60 2.17 4.58
CA VAL A 33 -0.97 1.32 3.56
C VAL A 33 -0.06 2.17 2.68
N TYR A 34 0.96 1.52 2.13
CA TYR A 34 1.88 2.12 1.17
C TYR A 34 1.70 1.39 -0.15
N ILE A 35 1.44 2.14 -1.22
CA ILE A 35 1.14 1.59 -2.53
C ILE A 35 2.23 2.02 -3.50
N GLU A 36 2.78 1.08 -4.25
CA GLU A 36 3.83 1.35 -5.22
C GLU A 36 3.39 2.40 -6.24
N GLY A 37 4.20 3.45 -6.38
CA GLY A 37 3.97 4.53 -7.34
C GLY A 37 2.88 5.53 -6.96
N LEU A 38 2.21 5.36 -5.82
CA LEU A 38 1.12 6.24 -5.40
C LEU A 38 1.49 7.05 -4.16
N ASN A 39 0.88 8.22 -4.04
CA ASN A 39 1.14 9.17 -2.94
C ASN A 39 2.62 9.43 -2.75
N MET A 40 3.33 9.59 -3.83
CA MET A 40 4.78 9.78 -3.80
C MET A 40 5.15 11.06 -3.09
N ILE A 41 6.04 10.94 -2.13
CA ILE A 41 6.56 12.04 -1.35
C ILE A 41 8.02 12.26 -1.74
N LYS A 42 8.34 13.48 -2.12
CA LYS A 42 9.72 13.89 -2.32
C LYS A 42 10.30 14.31 -0.99
N ARG A 43 11.34 13.64 -0.58
CA ARG A 43 12.04 13.95 0.66
C ARG A 43 13.44 14.46 0.34
N HIS A 44 13.73 15.64 0.81
CA HIS A 44 15.09 16.17 0.76
C HIS A 44 15.85 15.63 1.96
N GLU A 45 16.84 14.80 1.71
CA GLU A 45 17.74 14.35 2.77
C GLU A 45 18.88 15.34 2.93
N ARG A 46 19.18 15.67 4.17
CA ARG A 46 20.34 16.49 4.47
C ARG A 46 21.61 15.70 4.14
N PRO A 47 22.60 16.32 3.48
CA PRO A 47 23.90 15.72 3.32
C PRO A 47 24.46 15.28 4.67
N ARG A 48 24.98 14.07 4.73
CA ARG A 48 25.64 13.54 5.91
C ARG A 48 27.08 13.24 5.61
N GLN A 49 27.93 13.52 6.59
CA GLN A 49 29.30 13.09 6.56
C GLN A 49 29.37 11.65 7.05
N VAL A 50 29.98 10.76 6.27
CA VAL A 50 30.15 9.37 6.66
C VAL A 50 31.37 9.26 7.57
N PRO A 51 31.20 8.78 8.83
CA PRO A 51 32.34 8.60 9.73
C PRO A 51 33.38 7.63 9.16
N GLY A 52 34.65 7.98 9.32
CA GLY A 52 35.75 7.14 8.83
C GLY A 52 36.08 7.29 7.35
N SER A 53 35.36 8.10 6.62
CA SER A 53 35.68 8.42 5.24
C SER A 53 36.73 9.51 5.16
N GLN A 54 37.77 9.30 4.37
CA GLN A 54 38.79 10.34 4.12
C GLN A 54 38.27 11.49 3.26
N ARG A 55 37.20 11.24 2.55
CA ARG A 55 36.43 12.28 1.86
C ARG A 55 35.15 12.50 2.60
N ALA A 56 34.78 13.74 2.80
CA ALA A 56 33.45 14.07 3.22
C ALA A 56 32.48 13.59 2.12
N GLN A 57 32.01 12.37 2.26
CA GLN A 57 30.95 11.88 1.40
C GLN A 57 29.65 12.42 1.94
N THR A 58 29.04 13.29 1.16
CA THR A 58 27.70 13.73 1.47
C THR A 58 26.73 12.74 0.85
N VAL A 59 25.94 12.09 1.71
CA VAL A 59 24.79 11.30 1.29
C VAL A 59 23.58 12.19 1.44
N GLY A 60 22.99 12.58 0.33
CA GLY A 60 21.82 13.45 0.35
C GLY A 60 21.23 13.56 -1.03
N GLY A 61 20.13 14.25 -1.14
CA GLY A 61 19.44 14.47 -2.39
C GLY A 61 17.93 14.39 -2.24
N VAL A 62 17.24 14.27 -3.37
CA VAL A 62 15.80 14.11 -3.41
C VAL A 62 15.48 12.64 -3.57
N ILE A 63 14.77 12.10 -2.58
CA ILE A 63 14.32 10.70 -2.60
C ILE A 63 12.81 10.70 -2.75
N GLU A 64 12.31 9.93 -3.70
CA GLU A 64 10.89 9.70 -3.86
C GLU A 64 10.51 8.38 -3.21
N ARG A 65 9.54 8.40 -2.30
CA ARG A 65 9.02 7.21 -1.62
C ARG A 65 7.50 7.26 -1.59
N PRO A 66 6.84 6.09 -1.64
CA PRO A 66 5.41 6.05 -1.40
C PRO A 66 5.10 6.55 0.01
N GLY A 67 4.19 7.49 0.11
CA GLY A 67 3.69 7.98 1.39
C GLY A 67 2.54 7.13 1.90
N PRO A 68 2.20 7.29 3.19
CA PRO A 68 1.10 6.53 3.78
C PRO A 68 -0.25 6.99 3.25
N ILE A 69 -1.13 6.02 2.98
CA ILE A 69 -2.52 6.26 2.62
C ILE A 69 -3.39 5.55 3.65
N HIS A 70 -4.35 6.26 4.23
CA HIS A 70 -5.26 5.63 5.19
C HIS A 70 -6.06 4.53 4.49
N VAL A 71 -6.25 3.41 5.16
CA VAL A 71 -6.92 2.23 4.59
C VAL A 71 -8.34 2.51 4.12
N SER A 72 -9.02 3.49 4.74
CA SER A 72 -10.38 3.89 4.31
C SER A 72 -10.41 4.53 2.93
N ASN A 73 -9.27 4.99 2.41
CA ASN A 73 -9.16 5.65 1.11
C ASN A 73 -8.80 4.68 -0.01
N VAL A 74 -8.71 3.41 0.27
CA VAL A 74 -8.38 2.37 -0.71
C VAL A 74 -9.41 1.24 -0.65
N ALA A 75 -9.57 0.56 -1.76
CA ALA A 75 -10.40 -0.63 -1.85
C ALA A 75 -9.66 -1.71 -2.62
N LEU A 76 -9.88 -2.96 -2.24
CA LEU A 76 -9.33 -4.09 -2.96
C LEU A 76 -10.01 -4.20 -4.33
N LEU A 77 -9.25 -4.55 -5.36
CA LEU A 77 -9.83 -4.85 -6.65
C LEU A 77 -10.38 -6.27 -6.66
N ASP A 78 -11.62 -6.40 -7.13
CA ASP A 78 -12.22 -7.70 -7.31
C ASP A 78 -11.47 -8.49 -8.39
N PRO A 79 -11.01 -9.69 -8.11
CA PRO A 79 -10.25 -10.47 -9.08
C PRO A 79 -11.05 -10.84 -10.33
N LYS A 80 -12.37 -10.82 -10.25
CA LYS A 80 -13.23 -11.20 -11.39
C LYS A 80 -13.37 -10.07 -12.40
N ASP A 81 -13.76 -8.86 -11.97
CA ASP A 81 -14.04 -7.75 -12.87
C ASP A 81 -13.16 -6.53 -12.65
N ARG A 82 -12.22 -6.60 -11.71
CA ARG A 82 -11.25 -5.56 -11.38
C ARG A 82 -11.90 -4.22 -11.00
N ARG A 83 -13.02 -4.30 -10.29
CA ARG A 83 -13.70 -3.15 -9.70
C ARG A 83 -13.49 -3.13 -8.20
N PRO A 84 -13.65 -1.95 -7.56
CA PRO A 84 -13.52 -1.88 -6.10
C PRO A 84 -14.53 -2.79 -5.42
N THR A 85 -14.05 -3.56 -4.46
CA THR A 85 -14.89 -4.44 -3.66
C THR A 85 -14.57 -4.34 -2.19
N ARG A 86 -15.54 -4.67 -1.36
CA ARG A 86 -15.30 -4.89 0.05
C ARG A 86 -14.87 -6.33 0.29
N VAL A 87 -14.10 -6.53 1.33
CA VAL A 87 -13.57 -7.84 1.71
C VAL A 87 -14.35 -8.40 2.87
N GLY A 88 -14.90 -9.59 2.70
CA GLY A 88 -15.47 -10.40 3.76
C GLY A 88 -14.51 -11.52 4.15
N VAL A 89 -14.80 -12.17 5.26
CA VAL A 89 -14.05 -13.33 5.72
C VAL A 89 -14.98 -14.53 5.74
N GLU A 90 -14.55 -15.62 5.11
CA GLU A 90 -15.25 -16.89 5.09
C GLU A 90 -14.39 -17.93 5.80
N ARG A 91 -14.99 -18.71 6.70
CA ARG A 91 -14.32 -19.82 7.36
C ARG A 91 -14.78 -21.12 6.77
N VAL A 92 -13.82 -21.90 6.27
CA VAL A 92 -14.07 -23.24 5.74
C VAL A 92 -13.06 -24.19 6.39
N GLU A 93 -13.56 -25.23 7.05
CA GLU A 93 -12.73 -26.25 7.70
C GLU A 93 -11.67 -25.67 8.65
N GLY A 94 -12.02 -24.67 9.44
CA GLY A 94 -11.12 -24.04 10.40
C GLY A 94 -10.14 -23.03 9.79
N LYS A 95 -10.15 -22.83 8.49
CA LYS A 95 -9.33 -21.85 7.81
C LYS A 95 -10.14 -20.63 7.42
N SER A 96 -9.54 -19.45 7.55
CA SER A 96 -10.15 -18.18 7.16
C SER A 96 -9.65 -17.75 5.79
N PHE A 97 -10.57 -17.37 4.92
CA PHE A 97 -10.29 -16.88 3.58
C PHE A 97 -10.90 -15.51 3.40
N ARG A 98 -10.20 -14.65 2.66
CA ARG A 98 -10.77 -13.38 2.24
C ARG A 98 -11.62 -13.58 0.99
N VAL A 99 -12.78 -12.99 0.98
CA VAL A 99 -13.74 -13.11 -0.13
C VAL A 99 -14.12 -11.73 -0.61
N ALA A 100 -14.09 -11.54 -1.92
CA ALA A 100 -14.62 -10.32 -2.52
C ALA A 100 -16.14 -10.34 -2.42
N ARG A 101 -16.72 -9.41 -1.69
CA ARG A 101 -18.17 -9.39 -1.47
C ARG A 101 -18.97 -9.13 -2.73
N ARG A 102 -18.38 -8.39 -3.65
CA ARG A 102 -19.04 -8.05 -4.91
C ARG A 102 -19.29 -9.28 -5.79
N SER A 103 -18.26 -10.09 -6.02
CA SER A 103 -18.34 -11.28 -6.89
C SER A 103 -18.45 -12.59 -6.12
N LYS A 104 -18.33 -12.55 -4.80
CA LYS A 104 -18.25 -13.70 -3.92
C LYS A 104 -17.07 -14.62 -4.24
N GLN A 105 -16.07 -14.12 -4.93
CA GLN A 105 -14.90 -14.87 -5.28
C GLN A 105 -13.87 -14.86 -4.16
N ARG A 106 -13.27 -16.02 -3.90
CA ARG A 106 -12.21 -16.12 -2.90
C ARG A 106 -10.95 -15.42 -3.40
N ILE A 107 -10.36 -14.62 -2.52
CA ILE A 107 -9.12 -13.90 -2.80
C ILE A 107 -7.92 -14.75 -2.41
N ASP A 108 -7.98 -15.35 -1.24
CA ASP A 108 -6.92 -16.24 -0.74
C ASP A 108 -7.43 -17.22 0.30
#